data_5df9307cedc749e02871af99a4fb1b36
#
_entry.id   5df9307cedc749e02871af99a4fb1b36
#
_cell.length_a   1.000
_cell.length_b   1.000
_cell.length_c   1.000
_cell.angle_alpha   90.00
_cell.angle_beta   90.00
_cell.angle_gamma   90.00
#
_symmetry.space_group_name_H-M   'P 1'
#
loop_
_entity.id
_entity.type
_entity.pdbx_description
1 polymer ?
#
loop_
_entity_poly.entity_id
_entity_poly.type
_entity_poly.pdbx_seq_one_letter_code
_entity_poly.pdbx_strand_id
1 'polypeptide(L)'
;MYLAELHGKLSSKIERMEDVLTSNVFSFFKYSDREIFLKGYLDTLGYGVSEQEAKDAEFIFWHRFEDNTEPDVVIKVGGFYLLFEAKYFSGFAEGSEVTDAQLLREIAGGQFEADLSSREFKLIAITADSYYKDFKFGVIPSDYRPKFQWTNWQRVAQFIDGTLGTNKNLRGEEIDFASDLSKLLDKKNLRGFHGWESPVDANIPLRMCPSVFFEARTARFRGSFLGFPQSLWSDGEMTASRKTIFLSSQKPMFEPLFQLESLECVEGTAFFEGRA
;
A
#
# COMPACT_ATOMS: atom_id res chain seq x y z
N MET A 1 19.56 3.67 8.19
CA MET A 1 18.50 3.97 9.16
C MET A 1 17.60 2.79 9.47
N TYR A 2 17.31 1.89 8.54
CA TYR A 2 16.41 0.74 8.75
C TYR A 2 16.76 -0.08 9.99
N LEU A 3 18.03 -0.47 10.16
CA LEU A 3 18.45 -1.32 11.27
C LEU A 3 18.15 -0.69 12.65
N ALA A 4 18.39 0.61 12.82
CA ALA A 4 18.07 1.28 14.08
C ALA A 4 16.56 1.24 14.37
N GLU A 5 15.73 1.42 13.36
CA GLU A 5 14.27 1.35 13.49
C GLU A 5 13.79 -0.09 13.70
N LEU A 6 14.29 -1.06 12.92
CA LEU A 6 13.96 -2.47 13.06
C LEU A 6 14.31 -3.02 14.44
N HIS A 7 15.43 -2.58 15.01
CA HIS A 7 15.85 -2.99 16.35
C HIS A 7 15.30 -2.14 17.50
N GLY A 8 14.32 -1.25 17.22
CA GLY A 8 13.65 -0.43 18.25
C GLY A 8 14.60 0.54 18.95
N LYS A 9 15.63 1.05 18.25
CA LYS A 9 16.61 2.01 18.79
C LYS A 9 16.19 3.46 18.57
N LEU A 10 15.15 3.71 17.79
CA LEU A 10 14.56 5.03 17.61
C LEU A 10 13.43 5.24 18.62
N SER A 11 13.18 6.49 19.00
CA SER A 11 12.03 6.82 19.81
C SER A 11 10.74 6.64 18.99
N SER A 12 9.64 6.28 19.66
CA SER A 12 8.34 6.08 19.00
C SER A 12 7.87 7.33 18.25
N LYS A 13 8.29 8.52 18.66
CA LYS A 13 8.00 9.78 17.97
C LYS A 13 8.67 9.82 16.60
N ILE A 14 9.95 9.44 16.52
CA ILE A 14 10.72 9.42 15.26
C ILE A 14 10.21 8.30 14.36
N GLU A 15 9.92 7.11 14.91
CA GLU A 15 9.38 5.99 14.12
C GLU A 15 8.05 6.32 13.42
N ARG A 16 7.27 7.27 13.99
CA ARG A 16 5.99 7.70 13.41
C ARG A 16 6.10 8.89 12.46
N MET A 17 7.29 9.44 12.26
CA MET A 17 7.46 10.56 11.34
C MET A 17 7.32 10.08 9.89
N GLU A 18 6.49 10.81 9.14
CA GLU A 18 6.23 10.59 7.72
C GLU A 18 7.49 10.76 6.90
N ASP A 19 8.26 11.83 7.18
CA ASP A 19 9.53 12.13 6.51
C ASP A 19 10.55 11.00 6.65
N VAL A 20 10.57 10.32 7.80
CA VAL A 20 11.48 9.18 8.03
C VAL A 20 11.10 8.00 7.14
N LEU A 21 9.82 7.68 7.02
CA LEU A 21 9.34 6.63 6.14
C LEU A 21 9.63 6.97 4.68
N THR A 22 9.26 8.18 4.26
CA THR A 22 9.49 8.69 2.90
C THR A 22 10.97 8.66 2.55
N SER A 23 11.81 9.20 3.42
CA SER A 23 13.28 9.16 3.25
C SER A 23 13.80 7.73 3.13
N ASN A 24 13.35 6.81 3.97
CA ASN A 24 13.80 5.42 3.94
C ASN A 24 13.43 4.73 2.62
N VAL A 25 12.20 4.87 2.17
CA VAL A 25 11.72 4.22 0.96
C VAL A 25 12.38 4.82 -0.29
N PHE A 26 12.38 6.14 -0.42
CA PHE A 26 12.94 6.76 -1.61
C PHE A 26 14.47 6.75 -1.64
N SER A 27 15.14 6.71 -0.48
CA SER A 27 16.58 6.42 -0.43
C SER A 27 16.90 5.02 -0.92
N PHE A 28 16.03 4.03 -0.64
CA PHE A 28 16.19 2.71 -1.22
C PHE A 28 16.18 2.78 -2.75
N PHE A 29 15.16 3.39 -3.38
CA PHE A 29 15.11 3.53 -4.84
C PHE A 29 16.27 4.34 -5.41
N LYS A 30 16.80 5.30 -4.66
CA LYS A 30 17.94 6.13 -5.08
C LYS A 30 19.25 5.34 -5.11
N TYR A 31 19.49 4.46 -4.13
CA TYR A 31 20.79 3.84 -3.87
C TYR A 31 20.86 2.35 -4.21
N SER A 32 19.75 1.68 -4.41
CA SER A 32 19.70 0.31 -4.93
C SER A 32 19.96 0.26 -6.44
N ASP A 33 19.96 -0.93 -7.01
CA ASP A 33 20.00 -1.08 -8.46
C ASP A 33 18.76 -0.44 -9.09
N ARG A 34 18.97 0.68 -9.77
CA ARG A 34 17.88 1.50 -10.33
C ARG A 34 17.21 0.87 -11.54
N GLU A 35 17.91 -0.02 -12.27
CA GLU A 35 17.31 -0.75 -13.38
C GLU A 35 16.25 -1.74 -12.85
N ILE A 36 16.57 -2.39 -11.74
CA ILE A 36 15.69 -3.38 -11.16
C ILE A 36 14.60 -2.70 -10.33
N PHE A 37 14.99 -1.85 -9.37
CA PHE A 37 14.05 -1.35 -8.38
C PHE A 37 13.36 -0.05 -8.80
N LEU A 38 14.10 0.97 -9.25
CA LEU A 38 13.45 2.23 -9.63
C LEU A 38 12.61 2.05 -10.89
N LYS A 39 13.24 1.57 -11.97
CA LYS A 39 12.53 1.31 -13.22
C LYS A 39 11.36 0.37 -13.02
N GLY A 40 11.59 -0.78 -12.35
CA GLY A 40 10.53 -1.75 -12.10
C GLY A 40 9.35 -1.15 -11.33
N TYR A 41 9.60 -0.32 -10.32
CA TYR A 41 8.53 0.36 -9.59
C TYR A 41 7.80 1.38 -10.47
N LEU A 42 8.52 2.19 -11.25
CA LEU A 42 7.92 3.16 -12.17
C LEU A 42 7.08 2.46 -13.25
N ASP A 43 7.50 1.29 -13.73
CA ASP A 43 6.71 0.48 -14.66
C ASP A 43 5.38 0.02 -14.02
N THR A 44 5.36 -0.31 -12.72
CA THR A 44 4.10 -0.64 -12.00
C THR A 44 3.15 0.55 -11.89
N LEU A 45 3.69 1.76 -11.94
CA LEU A 45 2.92 3.00 -11.97
C LEU A 45 2.52 3.42 -13.40
N GLY A 46 3.01 2.71 -14.43
CA GLY A 46 2.71 2.99 -15.82
C GLY A 46 3.66 4.00 -16.49
N TYR A 47 4.78 4.35 -15.84
CA TYR A 47 5.82 5.21 -16.43
C TYR A 47 6.87 4.34 -17.12
N GLY A 48 6.76 4.24 -18.45
CA GLY A 48 7.72 3.51 -19.27
C GLY A 48 9.03 4.29 -19.44
N VAL A 49 9.98 4.08 -18.52
CA VAL A 49 11.32 4.65 -18.61
C VAL A 49 12.34 3.59 -19.06
N SER A 50 13.36 4.00 -19.80
CA SER A 50 14.48 3.12 -20.15
C SER A 50 15.39 2.85 -18.95
N GLU A 51 16.22 1.82 -19.05
CA GLU A 51 17.24 1.51 -18.03
C GLU A 51 18.20 2.69 -17.81
N GLN A 52 18.62 3.34 -18.90
CA GLN A 52 19.54 4.47 -18.81
C GLN A 52 18.88 5.68 -18.12
N GLU A 53 17.62 5.98 -18.45
CA GLU A 53 16.87 7.06 -17.78
C GLU A 53 16.70 6.79 -16.29
N ALA A 54 16.46 5.54 -15.89
CA ALA A 54 16.37 5.19 -14.49
C ALA A 54 17.72 5.35 -13.77
N LYS A 55 18.84 4.97 -14.41
CA LYS A 55 20.19 5.21 -13.87
C LYS A 55 20.48 6.68 -13.66
N ASP A 56 20.10 7.51 -14.62
CA ASP A 56 20.36 8.94 -14.63
C ASP A 56 19.33 9.75 -13.81
N ALA A 57 18.35 9.09 -13.21
CA ALA A 57 17.30 9.75 -12.45
C ALA A 57 17.87 10.62 -11.30
N GLU A 58 17.36 11.84 -11.20
CA GLU A 58 17.68 12.77 -10.14
C GLU A 58 16.62 12.69 -9.04
N PHE A 59 17.06 12.51 -7.78
CA PHE A 59 16.19 12.50 -6.59
C PHE A 59 16.45 13.75 -5.76
N ILE A 60 15.40 14.54 -5.55
CA ILE A 60 15.42 15.75 -4.74
C ILE A 60 14.42 15.55 -3.60
N PHE A 61 14.93 15.53 -2.38
CA PHE A 61 14.12 15.41 -1.18
C PHE A 61 13.87 16.80 -0.61
N TRP A 62 12.65 17.05 -0.16
CA TRP A 62 12.24 18.30 0.48
C TRP A 62 12.64 19.53 -0.34
N HIS A 63 12.34 19.45 -1.62
CA HIS A 63 12.61 20.55 -2.54
C HIS A 63 11.77 21.76 -2.18
N ARG A 64 12.41 22.91 -2.05
CA ARG A 64 11.70 24.13 -1.70
C ARG A 64 11.42 24.98 -2.93
N PHE A 65 10.14 25.14 -3.24
CA PHE A 65 9.69 26.03 -4.30
C PHE A 65 9.81 27.50 -3.89
N GLU A 66 9.66 28.42 -4.84
CA GLU A 66 9.78 29.87 -4.58
C GLU A 66 8.79 30.39 -3.53
N ASP A 67 7.62 29.78 -3.43
CA ASP A 67 6.58 30.12 -2.44
C ASP A 67 6.82 29.44 -1.07
N ASN A 68 7.96 28.81 -0.87
CA ASN A 68 8.34 28.01 0.29
C ASN A 68 7.51 26.73 0.51
N THR A 69 6.74 26.29 -0.47
CA THR A 69 6.12 24.96 -0.43
C THR A 69 7.21 23.89 -0.64
N GLU A 70 7.13 22.81 0.09
CA GLU A 70 8.15 21.78 0.15
C GLU A 70 7.50 20.40 -0.02
N PRO A 71 7.46 19.85 -1.26
CA PRO A 71 7.02 18.48 -1.47
C PRO A 71 8.01 17.48 -0.91
N ASP A 72 7.53 16.29 -0.56
CA ASP A 72 8.36 15.26 0.06
C ASP A 72 9.50 14.80 -0.84
N VAL A 73 9.20 14.44 -2.09
CA VAL A 73 10.22 13.95 -3.04
C VAL A 73 9.86 14.36 -4.46
N VAL A 74 10.86 14.83 -5.19
CA VAL A 74 10.81 14.99 -6.63
C VAL A 74 11.78 14.01 -7.29
N ILE A 75 11.31 13.29 -8.31
CA ILE A 75 12.17 12.45 -9.17
C ILE A 75 12.07 12.96 -10.59
N LYS A 76 13.21 13.45 -11.13
CA LYS A 76 13.35 13.79 -12.54
C LYS A 76 13.93 12.58 -13.27
N VAL A 77 13.15 11.95 -14.14
CA VAL A 77 13.53 10.73 -14.84
C VAL A 77 13.02 10.75 -16.27
N GLY A 78 13.92 10.62 -17.22
CA GLY A 78 13.58 10.73 -18.64
C GLY A 78 12.79 12.00 -18.95
N GLY A 79 11.66 11.85 -19.62
CA GLY A 79 10.74 12.93 -19.92
C GLY A 79 9.82 13.35 -18.79
N PHE A 80 9.94 12.78 -17.57
CA PHE A 80 9.00 13.00 -16.46
C PHE A 80 9.60 13.84 -15.35
N TYR A 81 8.74 14.70 -14.77
CA TYR A 81 8.92 15.35 -13.48
C TYR A 81 7.89 14.77 -12.51
N LEU A 82 8.31 13.81 -11.69
CA LEU A 82 7.44 13.08 -10.78
C LEU A 82 7.51 13.72 -9.38
N LEU A 83 6.44 14.37 -8.95
CA LEU A 83 6.31 14.90 -7.60
C LEU A 83 5.55 13.90 -6.74
N PHE A 84 6.18 13.40 -5.70
CA PHE A 84 5.57 12.52 -4.72
C PHE A 84 5.23 13.30 -3.45
N GLU A 85 3.96 13.20 -3.07
CA GLU A 85 3.47 13.66 -1.77
C GLU A 85 3.03 12.44 -0.96
N ALA A 86 3.66 12.24 0.17
CA ALA A 86 3.49 11.06 1.01
C ALA A 86 2.63 11.37 2.24
N LYS A 87 1.79 10.42 2.64
CA LYS A 87 1.04 10.50 3.89
C LYS A 87 1.05 9.13 4.58
N TYR A 88 1.39 9.15 5.86
CA TYR A 88 1.46 7.94 6.67
C TYR A 88 0.35 7.89 7.72
N PHE A 89 0.41 8.72 8.74
CA PHE A 89 -0.63 8.80 9.78
C PHE A 89 -1.61 9.95 9.57
N SER A 90 -1.11 11.07 9.06
CA SER A 90 -1.87 12.31 8.95
C SER A 90 -3.02 12.23 7.94
N GLY A 91 -2.89 11.37 6.92
CA GLY A 91 -3.86 11.31 5.82
C GLY A 91 -3.98 12.66 5.08
N PHE A 92 -4.54 12.66 3.90
CA PHE A 92 -5.09 13.88 3.33
C PHE A 92 -6.37 14.16 4.13
N ALA A 93 -6.35 15.17 5.01
CA ALA A 93 -7.47 15.48 5.89
C ALA A 93 -8.69 15.91 5.07
N GLU A 94 -9.85 15.38 5.43
CA GLU A 94 -11.11 15.85 4.84
C GLU A 94 -11.28 17.36 5.10
N GLY A 95 -11.23 18.16 4.02
CA GLY A 95 -11.60 19.58 4.06
C GLY A 95 -10.72 20.46 4.95
N SER A 96 -9.46 20.09 5.19
CA SER A 96 -8.50 21.00 5.81
C SER A 96 -8.05 22.00 4.75
N GLU A 97 -8.53 23.25 4.84
CA GLU A 97 -8.12 24.34 3.94
C GLU A 97 -6.59 24.46 3.82
N VAL A 98 -5.86 24.09 4.85
CA VAL A 98 -4.38 24.14 4.87
C VAL A 98 -3.78 23.05 3.99
N THR A 99 -4.24 21.81 4.08
CA THR A 99 -3.74 20.69 3.25
C THR A 99 -4.13 20.88 1.80
N ASP A 100 -5.35 21.32 1.54
CA ASP A 100 -5.83 21.62 0.20
C ASP A 100 -5.02 22.76 -0.45
N ALA A 101 -4.73 23.83 0.30
CA ALA A 101 -3.89 24.91 -0.17
C ALA A 101 -2.44 24.48 -0.41
N GLN A 102 -1.89 23.55 0.39
CA GLN A 102 -0.55 22.99 0.19
C GLN A 102 -0.50 22.22 -1.13
N LEU A 103 -1.40 21.27 -1.33
CA LEU A 103 -1.42 20.43 -2.54
C LEU A 103 -1.55 21.26 -3.83
N LEU A 104 -2.37 22.34 -3.79
CA LEU A 104 -2.49 23.26 -4.93
C LEU A 104 -1.19 24.00 -5.22
N ARG A 105 -0.45 24.45 -4.18
CA ARG A 105 0.86 25.08 -4.36
C ARG A 105 1.90 24.12 -4.89
N GLU A 106 1.91 22.86 -4.42
CA GLU A 106 2.79 21.82 -4.92
C GLU A 106 2.53 21.52 -6.40
N ILE A 107 1.26 21.47 -6.82
CA ILE A 107 0.89 21.33 -8.22
C ILE A 107 1.44 22.52 -9.04
N ALA A 108 1.21 23.74 -8.58
CA ALA A 108 1.64 24.94 -9.30
C ALA A 108 3.16 25.03 -9.42
N GLY A 109 3.88 24.83 -8.30
CA GLY A 109 5.34 24.84 -8.29
C GLY A 109 5.96 23.70 -9.11
N GLY A 110 5.43 22.48 -8.95
CA GLY A 110 5.90 21.32 -9.69
C GLY A 110 5.65 21.42 -11.20
N GLN A 111 4.49 21.93 -11.61
CA GLN A 111 4.22 22.18 -13.03
C GLN A 111 5.17 23.23 -13.59
N PHE A 112 5.40 24.32 -12.87
CA PHE A 112 6.32 25.39 -13.31
C PHE A 112 7.74 24.83 -13.53
N GLU A 113 8.29 24.06 -12.59
CA GLU A 113 9.62 23.46 -12.74
C GLU A 113 9.69 22.38 -13.82
N ALA A 114 8.62 21.61 -14.00
CA ALA A 114 8.52 20.64 -15.08
C ALA A 114 8.60 21.32 -16.44
N ASP A 115 7.88 22.43 -16.62
CA ASP A 115 7.89 23.22 -17.85
C ASP A 115 9.28 23.81 -18.12
N LEU A 116 9.94 24.37 -17.09
CA LEU A 116 11.31 24.88 -17.21
C LEU A 116 12.31 23.79 -17.64
N SER A 117 12.10 22.57 -17.19
CA SER A 117 12.96 21.41 -17.55
C SER A 117 12.48 20.64 -18.77
N SER A 118 11.43 21.12 -19.47
CA SER A 118 10.80 20.44 -20.61
C SER A 118 10.41 19.00 -20.32
N ARG A 119 9.83 18.75 -19.13
CA ARG A 119 9.35 17.44 -18.66
C ARG A 119 7.86 17.45 -18.46
N GLU A 120 7.26 16.27 -18.58
CA GLU A 120 5.85 16.07 -18.24
C GLU A 120 5.67 16.00 -16.73
N PHE A 121 4.86 16.91 -16.17
CA PHE A 121 4.54 16.92 -14.75
C PHE A 121 3.57 15.79 -14.39
N LYS A 122 3.88 15.08 -13.30
CA LYS A 122 2.98 14.11 -12.66
C LYS A 122 3.00 14.30 -11.15
N LEU A 123 1.82 14.35 -10.55
CA LEU A 123 1.63 14.32 -9.10
C LEU A 123 1.27 12.90 -8.67
N ILE A 124 2.04 12.34 -7.76
CA ILE A 124 1.80 10.99 -7.23
C ILE A 124 1.58 11.11 -5.71
N ALA A 125 0.33 10.89 -5.28
CA ALA A 125 0.04 10.78 -3.86
C ALA A 125 0.28 9.33 -3.39
N ILE A 126 1.08 9.17 -2.35
CA ILE A 126 1.33 7.87 -1.72
C ILE A 126 0.83 7.87 -0.29
N THR A 127 -0.09 6.96 0.05
CA THR A 127 -0.77 6.95 1.36
C THR A 127 -0.69 5.59 2.04
N ALA A 128 -1.04 5.55 3.33
CA ALA A 128 -1.25 4.30 4.06
C ALA A 128 -2.66 3.71 3.86
N ASP A 129 -3.54 4.40 3.14
CA ASP A 129 -4.87 3.88 2.82
C ASP A 129 -4.77 2.61 1.96
N SER A 130 -5.57 1.60 2.26
CA SER A 130 -5.59 0.34 1.51
C SER A 130 -6.29 0.44 0.15
N TYR A 131 -7.09 1.48 -0.08
CA TYR A 131 -7.81 1.75 -1.32
C TYR A 131 -7.93 3.25 -1.60
N TYR A 132 -8.14 3.59 -2.87
CA TYR A 132 -8.34 4.96 -3.31
C TYR A 132 -9.62 5.58 -2.74
N LYS A 133 -9.50 6.81 -2.24
CA LYS A 133 -10.61 7.58 -1.67
C LYS A 133 -10.71 8.91 -2.41
N ASP A 134 -11.57 8.98 -3.41
CA ASP A 134 -11.68 10.14 -4.30
C ASP A 134 -11.95 11.46 -3.55
N PHE A 135 -12.75 11.42 -2.50
CA PHE A 135 -13.09 12.61 -1.71
C PHE A 135 -11.86 13.29 -1.07
N LYS A 136 -10.80 12.53 -0.78
CA LYS A 136 -9.55 13.09 -0.23
C LYS A 136 -8.77 13.96 -1.23
N PHE A 137 -9.06 13.82 -2.51
CA PHE A 137 -8.37 14.50 -3.60
C PHE A 137 -9.29 15.42 -4.39
N GLY A 138 -10.44 15.81 -3.80
CA GLY A 138 -11.43 16.68 -4.41
C GLY A 138 -10.90 18.04 -4.80
N VAL A 139 -9.89 18.54 -4.09
CA VAL A 139 -9.20 19.81 -4.34
C VAL A 139 -8.42 19.85 -5.66
N ILE A 140 -7.99 18.70 -6.18
CA ILE A 140 -7.20 18.65 -7.41
C ILE A 140 -8.03 19.16 -8.60
N PRO A 141 -7.58 20.25 -9.27
CA PRO A 141 -8.31 20.81 -10.40
C PRO A 141 -8.50 19.82 -11.53
N SER A 142 -9.59 19.95 -12.30
CA SER A 142 -9.94 19.05 -13.41
C SER A 142 -8.81 18.87 -14.40
N ASP A 143 -8.06 19.95 -14.70
CA ASP A 143 -6.98 19.96 -15.68
C ASP A 143 -5.75 19.16 -15.22
N TYR A 144 -5.60 18.96 -13.91
CA TYR A 144 -4.54 18.17 -13.30
C TYR A 144 -4.95 16.74 -12.99
N ARG A 145 -6.22 16.39 -13.06
CA ARG A 145 -6.69 15.00 -12.86
C ARG A 145 -5.99 13.98 -13.77
N PRO A 146 -5.72 14.25 -15.06
CA PRO A 146 -4.96 13.34 -15.91
C PRO A 146 -3.47 13.22 -15.54
N LYS A 147 -2.95 14.18 -14.78
CA LYS A 147 -1.56 14.20 -14.30
C LYS A 147 -1.43 13.68 -12.88
N PHE A 148 -2.54 13.38 -12.23
CA PHE A 148 -2.59 12.86 -10.87
C PHE A 148 -2.69 11.34 -10.86
N GLN A 149 -1.91 10.72 -9.97
CA GLN A 149 -1.96 9.30 -9.69
C GLN A 149 -1.92 9.06 -8.18
N TRP A 150 -2.69 8.10 -7.72
CA TRP A 150 -2.64 7.62 -6.36
C TRP A 150 -2.00 6.24 -6.30
N THR A 151 -1.17 6.05 -5.29
CA THR A 151 -0.64 4.75 -4.90
C THR A 151 -0.63 4.62 -3.38
N ASN A 152 -0.13 3.50 -2.86
CA ASN A 152 -0.01 3.32 -1.41
C ASN A 152 1.27 2.57 -1.04
N TRP A 153 1.64 2.67 0.22
CA TRP A 153 2.83 2.02 0.76
C TRP A 153 2.77 0.49 0.62
N GLN A 154 1.56 -0.10 0.64
CA GLN A 154 1.35 -1.53 0.48
C GLN A 154 1.75 -2.02 -0.92
N ARG A 155 1.52 -1.20 -1.95
CA ARG A 155 1.99 -1.49 -3.32
C ARG A 155 3.51 -1.42 -3.44
N VAL A 156 4.14 -0.49 -2.72
CA VAL A 156 5.61 -0.47 -2.62
C VAL A 156 6.12 -1.76 -1.99
N ALA A 157 5.56 -2.17 -0.85
CA ALA A 157 5.93 -3.42 -0.18
C ALA A 157 5.72 -4.63 -1.10
N GLN A 158 4.57 -4.71 -1.77
CA GLN A 158 4.27 -5.79 -2.70
C GLN A 158 5.26 -5.84 -3.87
N PHE A 159 5.65 -4.70 -4.40
CA PHE A 159 6.66 -4.62 -5.46
C PHE A 159 8.02 -5.14 -4.98
N ILE A 160 8.48 -4.71 -3.81
CA ILE A 160 9.75 -5.15 -3.21
C ILE A 160 9.74 -6.67 -2.99
N ASP A 161 8.69 -7.19 -2.34
CA ASP A 161 8.56 -8.62 -2.07
C ASP A 161 8.47 -9.45 -3.36
N GLY A 162 7.72 -8.95 -4.35
CA GLY A 162 7.62 -9.59 -5.66
C GLY A 162 8.97 -9.65 -6.38
N THR A 163 9.75 -8.55 -6.33
CA THR A 163 11.09 -8.50 -6.94
C THR A 163 12.06 -9.46 -6.25
N LEU A 164 12.04 -9.52 -4.91
CA LEU A 164 12.84 -10.47 -4.14
C LEU A 164 12.48 -11.93 -4.47
N GLY A 165 11.21 -12.22 -4.68
CA GLY A 165 10.75 -13.58 -4.97
C GLY A 165 11.00 -14.05 -6.41
N THR A 166 11.07 -13.13 -7.37
CA THR A 166 11.12 -13.48 -8.80
C THR A 166 12.47 -13.23 -9.45
N ASN A 167 13.22 -12.23 -9.02
CA ASN A 167 14.49 -11.87 -9.64
C ASN A 167 15.65 -12.67 -9.02
N LYS A 168 16.18 -13.61 -9.79
CA LYS A 168 17.30 -14.47 -9.38
C LYS A 168 18.68 -13.84 -9.58
N ASN A 169 18.76 -12.67 -10.18
CA ASN A 169 20.03 -12.01 -10.53
C ASN A 169 20.42 -10.90 -9.53
N LEU A 170 19.68 -10.77 -8.43
CA LEU A 170 20.01 -9.82 -7.38
C LEU A 170 21.32 -10.20 -6.69
N ARG A 171 22.16 -9.21 -6.45
CA ARG A 171 23.38 -9.37 -5.62
C ARG A 171 22.98 -9.48 -4.13
N GLY A 172 23.87 -10.06 -3.33
CA GLY A 172 23.61 -10.25 -1.89
C GLY A 172 23.23 -8.96 -1.18
N GLU A 173 23.95 -7.89 -1.44
CA GLU A 173 23.71 -6.57 -0.80
C GLU A 173 22.34 -6.00 -1.20
N GLU A 174 21.86 -6.27 -2.40
CA GLU A 174 20.55 -5.83 -2.88
C GLU A 174 19.43 -6.62 -2.21
N ILE A 175 19.64 -7.94 -2.04
CA ILE A 175 18.72 -8.80 -1.32
C ILE A 175 18.60 -8.34 0.14
N ASP A 176 19.71 -8.10 0.81
CA ASP A 176 19.74 -7.65 2.20
C ASP A 176 19.04 -6.30 2.35
N PHE A 177 19.36 -5.34 1.49
CA PHE A 177 18.82 -3.99 1.54
C PHE A 177 17.31 -3.97 1.25
N ALA A 178 16.84 -4.72 0.25
CA ALA A 178 15.43 -4.87 -0.07
C ALA A 178 14.66 -5.63 1.02
N SER A 179 15.28 -6.68 1.61
CA SER A 179 14.69 -7.44 2.72
C SER A 179 14.51 -6.58 3.96
N ASP A 180 15.48 -5.71 4.27
CA ASP A 180 15.38 -4.79 5.40
C ASP A 180 14.29 -3.73 5.19
N LEU A 181 14.12 -3.23 3.94
CA LEU A 181 13.00 -2.35 3.62
C LEU A 181 11.67 -3.08 3.76
N SER A 182 11.56 -4.31 3.25
CA SER A 182 10.34 -5.14 3.40
C SER A 182 9.97 -5.33 4.87
N LYS A 183 10.95 -5.69 5.73
CA LYS A 183 10.75 -5.82 7.19
C LYS A 183 10.34 -4.50 7.84
N LEU A 184 10.88 -3.37 7.37
CA LEU A 184 10.49 -2.05 7.87
C LEU A 184 9.03 -1.74 7.55
N LEU A 185 8.60 -1.99 6.32
CA LEU A 185 7.21 -1.78 5.90
C LEU A 185 6.25 -2.73 6.65
N ASP A 186 6.68 -3.96 6.93
CA ASP A 186 5.95 -4.90 7.76
C ASP A 186 5.78 -4.39 9.21
N LYS A 187 6.88 -3.99 9.84
CA LYS A 187 6.86 -3.38 11.19
C LYS A 187 5.91 -2.18 11.28
N LYS A 188 5.76 -1.45 10.18
CA LYS A 188 4.85 -0.29 10.08
C LYS A 188 3.41 -0.67 9.70
N ASN A 189 3.09 -1.96 9.58
CA ASN A 189 1.79 -2.48 9.09
C ASN A 189 1.42 -1.95 7.70
N LEU A 190 2.40 -1.77 6.84
CA LEU A 190 2.26 -1.28 5.47
C LEU A 190 2.44 -2.39 4.41
N ARG A 191 2.48 -3.65 4.81
CA ARG A 191 2.42 -4.76 3.87
C ARG A 191 0.98 -4.97 3.41
N GLY A 192 0.82 -5.28 2.13
CA GLY A 192 -0.45 -5.74 1.58
C GLY A 192 -0.81 -7.14 2.07
N PHE A 193 -2.04 -7.55 1.86
CA PHE A 193 -2.43 -8.92 2.09
C PHE A 193 -1.70 -9.84 1.08
N HIS A 194 -0.83 -10.71 1.57
CA HIS A 194 -0.04 -11.64 0.76
C HIS A 194 -0.79 -12.93 0.40
N GLY A 195 -2.08 -12.96 0.62
CA GLY A 195 -2.85 -14.18 0.56
C GLY A 195 -2.74 -14.97 1.87
N TRP A 196 -3.49 -16.05 1.93
CA TRP A 196 -3.32 -17.03 2.97
C TRP A 196 -2.05 -17.79 2.61
N GLU A 197 -0.97 -17.64 3.38
CA GLU A 197 0.13 -18.60 3.29
C GLU A 197 -0.50 -19.97 3.49
N SER A 198 -0.35 -20.85 2.49
CA SER A 198 -0.75 -22.23 2.69
C SER A 198 -0.08 -22.67 3.97
N PRO A 199 -0.82 -23.14 4.97
CA PRO A 199 -0.24 -23.67 6.20
C PRO A 199 0.54 -24.93 5.79
N VAL A 200 1.81 -24.75 5.39
CA VAL A 200 2.67 -25.80 4.88
C VAL A 200 2.96 -26.84 5.97
N ASP A 201 2.70 -26.50 7.23
CA ASP A 201 2.99 -27.35 8.39
C ASP A 201 1.81 -27.54 9.35
N ALA A 202 0.63 -27.10 9.03
CA ALA A 202 -0.50 -27.48 9.80
C ALA A 202 -0.90 -28.92 9.42
N ASN A 203 -0.30 -29.88 10.05
CA ASN A 203 -0.93 -31.19 10.34
C ASN A 203 -2.19 -30.99 11.21
N ILE A 204 -2.90 -29.90 11.02
CA ILE A 204 -4.26 -29.74 11.47
C ILE A 204 -5.04 -30.57 10.47
N PRO A 205 -5.56 -31.74 10.86
CA PRO A 205 -6.51 -32.44 10.01
C PRO A 205 -7.66 -31.44 9.86
N LEU A 206 -7.66 -30.69 8.78
CA LEU A 206 -8.88 -30.06 8.30
C LEU A 206 -9.84 -31.22 8.16
N ARG A 207 -10.63 -31.46 9.20
CA ARG A 207 -11.79 -32.33 9.07
C ARG A 207 -12.50 -31.72 7.89
N MET A 208 -12.57 -32.50 6.82
CA MET A 208 -13.12 -32.08 5.55
C MET A 208 -14.57 -31.63 5.77
N CYS A 209 -14.70 -30.39 6.24
CA CYS A 209 -15.92 -29.65 6.03
C CYS A 209 -15.99 -29.40 4.51
N PRO A 210 -17.14 -29.56 3.88
CA PRO A 210 -17.29 -29.25 2.50
C PRO A 210 -16.70 -27.86 2.24
N SER A 211 -15.77 -27.78 1.33
CA SER A 211 -14.97 -26.59 1.04
C SER A 211 -15.89 -25.39 0.81
N VAL A 212 -15.49 -24.25 1.34
CA VAL A 212 -16.14 -22.99 1.02
C VAL A 212 -15.71 -22.57 -0.37
N PHE A 213 -16.65 -22.39 -1.27
CA PHE A 213 -16.40 -22.01 -2.67
C PHE A 213 -16.94 -20.63 -2.95
N PHE A 214 -16.12 -19.81 -3.59
CA PHE A 214 -16.61 -18.60 -4.23
C PHE A 214 -17.12 -18.95 -5.63
N GLU A 215 -18.41 -18.75 -5.84
CA GLU A 215 -19.04 -18.91 -7.14
C GLU A 215 -19.06 -17.56 -7.88
N ALA A 216 -18.09 -17.36 -8.77
CA ALA A 216 -17.91 -16.09 -9.46
C ALA A 216 -19.15 -15.62 -10.26
N ARG A 217 -19.95 -16.59 -10.76
CA ARG A 217 -21.16 -16.30 -11.55
C ARG A 217 -22.28 -15.67 -10.71
N THR A 218 -22.36 -15.97 -9.44
CA THR A 218 -23.38 -15.46 -8.51
C THR A 218 -22.83 -14.47 -7.51
N ALA A 219 -21.50 -14.24 -7.51
CA ALA A 219 -20.77 -13.47 -6.52
C ALA A 219 -21.07 -13.92 -5.07
N ARG A 220 -21.24 -15.22 -4.86
CA ARG A 220 -21.62 -15.81 -3.56
C ARG A 220 -20.59 -16.82 -3.08
N PHE A 221 -20.40 -16.87 -1.76
CA PHE A 221 -19.69 -17.96 -1.12
C PHE A 221 -20.70 -19.05 -0.73
N ARG A 222 -20.38 -20.30 -1.02
CA ARG A 222 -21.13 -21.47 -0.59
C ARG A 222 -20.22 -22.40 0.21
N GLY A 223 -20.77 -23.04 1.21
CA GLY A 223 -20.07 -24.01 2.03
C GLY A 223 -20.32 -23.85 3.52
N SER A 224 -19.62 -24.63 4.32
CA SER A 224 -19.68 -24.54 5.78
C SER A 224 -18.60 -23.61 6.29
N PHE A 225 -18.99 -22.56 6.99
CA PHE A 225 -18.09 -21.62 7.64
C PHE A 225 -17.77 -21.98 9.08
N LEU A 226 -18.32 -23.08 9.61
CA LEU A 226 -18.12 -23.46 11.02
C LEU A 226 -16.65 -23.71 11.38
N GLY A 227 -15.87 -24.30 10.45
CA GLY A 227 -14.43 -24.51 10.67
C GLY A 227 -13.60 -23.23 10.62
N PHE A 228 -14.04 -22.22 9.87
CA PHE A 228 -13.34 -20.95 9.74
C PHE A 228 -13.32 -20.13 11.04
N PRO A 229 -14.47 -19.89 11.71
CA PRO A 229 -14.46 -19.26 13.03
C PRO A 229 -13.69 -20.06 14.07
N GLN A 230 -13.75 -21.39 14.03
CA GLN A 230 -13.02 -22.24 14.98
C GLN A 230 -11.49 -22.15 14.76
N SER A 231 -11.01 -22.08 13.52
CA SER A 231 -9.59 -21.88 13.24
C SER A 231 -9.09 -20.51 13.69
N LEU A 232 -9.91 -19.45 13.53
CA LEU A 232 -9.58 -18.13 14.04
C LEU A 232 -9.55 -18.07 15.58
N TRP A 233 -10.31 -18.95 16.27
CA TRP A 233 -10.32 -19.02 17.73
C TRP A 233 -9.13 -19.78 18.33
N SER A 234 -8.56 -20.71 17.59
CA SER A 234 -7.43 -21.50 18.09
C SER A 234 -6.18 -20.64 18.32
N ASP A 235 -6.04 -19.52 17.61
CA ASP A 235 -4.85 -18.66 17.68
C ASP A 235 -4.88 -17.64 18.83
N GLY A 236 -5.91 -17.63 19.65
CA GLY A 236 -5.93 -16.92 20.95
C GLY A 236 -6.00 -15.39 20.93
N GLU A 237 -5.83 -14.74 19.80
CA GLU A 237 -5.69 -13.28 19.71
C GLU A 237 -6.98 -12.48 19.47
N MET A 238 -8.11 -13.13 19.24
CA MET A 238 -9.38 -12.44 18.97
C MET A 238 -10.20 -12.17 20.22
N THR A 239 -9.73 -11.32 21.10
CA THR A 239 -10.45 -11.05 22.36
C THR A 239 -11.61 -10.07 22.22
N ALA A 240 -11.61 -9.16 21.28
CA ALA A 240 -12.62 -8.09 21.16
C ALA A 240 -13.82 -8.47 20.27
N SER A 241 -13.66 -9.39 19.32
CA SER A 241 -14.70 -9.72 18.32
C SER A 241 -15.21 -11.16 18.42
N ARG A 242 -14.98 -11.83 19.52
CA ARG A 242 -15.39 -13.24 19.72
C ARG A 242 -16.88 -13.54 19.54
N LYS A 243 -17.70 -12.50 19.50
CA LYS A 243 -19.17 -12.64 19.41
C LYS A 243 -19.76 -12.17 18.09
N THR A 244 -18.94 -11.68 17.17
CA THR A 244 -19.44 -11.10 15.92
C THR A 244 -18.53 -11.40 14.74
N ILE A 245 -19.14 -11.67 13.61
CA ILE A 245 -18.46 -11.80 12.30
C ILE A 245 -18.91 -10.66 11.40
N PHE A 246 -17.98 -10.13 10.62
CA PHE A 246 -18.24 -9.13 9.60
C PHE A 246 -18.85 -9.79 8.36
N LEU A 247 -20.01 -9.37 7.93
CA LEU A 247 -20.78 -10.03 6.87
C LEU A 247 -21.02 -9.19 5.61
N SER A 248 -20.63 -7.93 5.56
CA SER A 248 -20.89 -7.09 4.38
C SER A 248 -19.73 -6.18 4.03
N SER A 249 -19.46 -6.05 2.73
CA SER A 249 -18.45 -5.13 2.19
C SER A 249 -18.93 -3.68 2.04
N GLN A 250 -20.24 -3.44 1.97
CA GLN A 250 -20.79 -2.08 1.78
C GLN A 250 -21.27 -1.42 3.07
N LYS A 251 -21.87 -2.21 3.95
CA LYS A 251 -22.19 -1.79 5.33
C LYS A 251 -21.79 -2.94 6.22
N PRO A 252 -20.80 -2.75 7.10
CA PRO A 252 -20.41 -3.79 8.01
C PRO A 252 -21.61 -4.19 8.87
N MET A 253 -22.08 -5.40 8.66
CA MET A 253 -23.05 -6.05 9.52
C MET A 253 -22.31 -7.08 10.34
N PHE A 254 -22.43 -7.00 11.64
CA PHE A 254 -21.85 -7.96 12.55
C PHE A 254 -22.98 -8.83 13.11
N GLU A 255 -22.91 -10.12 12.85
CA GLU A 255 -23.82 -11.10 13.42
C GLU A 255 -23.18 -11.73 14.66
N PRO A 256 -23.94 -11.97 15.73
CA PRO A 256 -23.43 -12.70 16.88
C PRO A 256 -23.02 -14.12 16.51
N LEU A 257 -21.86 -14.55 16.96
CA LEU A 257 -21.31 -15.87 16.63
C LEU A 257 -22.22 -17.04 17.08
N PHE A 258 -22.99 -16.85 18.15
CA PHE A 258 -23.93 -17.87 18.59
C PHE A 258 -25.07 -18.12 17.61
N GLN A 259 -25.40 -17.16 16.74
CA GLN A 259 -26.38 -17.37 15.67
C GLN A 259 -25.82 -18.22 14.54
N LEU A 260 -24.48 -18.18 14.36
CA LEU A 260 -23.79 -18.99 13.36
C LEU A 260 -23.65 -20.45 13.80
N GLU A 261 -23.52 -20.69 15.11
CA GLU A 261 -23.46 -22.05 15.66
C GLU A 261 -24.75 -22.84 15.46
N SER A 262 -25.87 -22.13 15.29
CA SER A 262 -27.18 -22.73 15.01
C SER A 262 -27.45 -22.93 13.51
N LEU A 263 -26.58 -22.42 12.63
CA LEU A 263 -26.68 -22.68 11.21
C LEU A 263 -26.23 -24.11 10.91
N GLU A 264 -27.17 -25.04 10.88
CA GLU A 264 -26.92 -26.35 10.34
C GLU A 264 -26.43 -26.22 8.89
N CYS A 265 -25.52 -27.13 8.52
CA CYS A 265 -24.96 -27.18 7.18
C CYS A 265 -26.08 -27.56 6.19
N VAL A 266 -26.80 -26.56 5.69
CA VAL A 266 -27.82 -26.75 4.66
C VAL A 266 -27.15 -26.61 3.31
N GLU A 267 -27.13 -27.67 2.54
CA GLU A 267 -26.63 -27.65 1.17
C GLU A 267 -27.28 -26.52 0.38
N GLY A 268 -26.49 -25.63 -0.19
CA GLY A 268 -26.96 -24.55 -1.05
C GLY A 268 -27.24 -23.21 -0.35
N THR A 269 -26.97 -23.07 0.94
CA THR A 269 -27.14 -21.78 1.64
C THR A 269 -26.03 -20.80 1.24
N ALA A 270 -26.40 -19.63 0.73
CA ALA A 270 -25.47 -18.55 0.48
C ALA A 270 -25.16 -17.83 1.79
N PHE A 271 -23.89 -17.74 2.15
CA PHE A 271 -23.45 -17.10 3.37
C PHE A 271 -23.28 -15.57 3.22
N PHE A 272 -22.93 -15.15 2.02
CA PHE A 272 -22.85 -13.73 1.69
C PHE A 272 -23.83 -13.44 0.55
N GLU A 273 -24.78 -12.58 0.82
CA GLU A 273 -25.67 -12.03 -0.18
C GLU A 273 -25.29 -10.59 -0.44
N GLY A 274 -24.62 -10.34 -1.56
CA GLY A 274 -24.46 -8.99 -2.09
C GLY A 274 -25.85 -8.51 -2.55
N ARG A 275 -26.45 -7.55 -1.88
CA ARG A 275 -27.59 -6.85 -2.44
C ARG A 275 -27.11 -5.99 -3.59
N ALA A 276 -27.66 -6.23 -4.76
CA ALA A 276 -27.48 -5.39 -5.95
C ALA A 276 -27.97 -3.96 -5.70
#